data_6b6c8353baa20e785a03af21257f1aff
#
_entry.id   6b6c8353baa20e785a03af21257f1aff
#
_cell.length_a   1.000
_cell.length_b   1.000
_cell.length_c   1.000
_cell.angle_alpha   90.00
_cell.angle_beta   90.00
_cell.angle_gamma   90.00
#
_symmetry.space_group_name_H-M   'P 1'
#
loop_
_entity.id
_entity.type
_entity.pdbx_description
1 polymer ?
#
loop_
_entity_poly.entity_id
_entity_poly.type
_entity_poly.pdbx_seq_one_letter_code
_entity_poly.pdbx_strand_id
1 'polypeptide(L)'
;EDQFQVIAGNEVNAVYKALEDKGVPTDDAPAANSDSSKSVVSKVIDAITGCMTPMIPALTAAGMIKVVLSLLTTFHLVSETSSTYQVISFIGDVTFYFMPFLIAANAAKVFRVNQSLALFIAGVYLSPTFVTMVAGDAAITLFGLPITKATYSYSVIPVILMVWITHYIEILVDKITPKMVKLILNPTLVILISAPIALIVVGPIGTIIGNGLAVAINFLSVKLGFIIVGILAATFPFIVMTGMHHALTPIGLNAIATGGTDTLIFVSQVCSNLAQSGASLAVAVRSKDSNMKQLASAAGVSALMGITEPALYGVT
;
A
#
# COMPACT_ATOMS: atom_id res chain seq x y z
N GLU A 1 -3.39 28.48 13.74
CA GLU A 1 -2.44 27.63 14.49
C GLU A 1 -1.28 27.36 13.55
N ASP A 2 -0.11 27.92 13.88
CA ASP A 2 1.08 27.86 13.02
C ASP A 2 1.70 26.45 13.12
N GLN A 3 1.60 25.67 12.04
CA GLN A 3 2.34 24.42 11.92
C GLN A 3 3.75 24.74 11.40
N PHE A 4 4.77 24.41 12.19
CA PHE A 4 6.15 24.41 11.73
C PHE A 4 6.40 23.10 10.96
N GLN A 5 6.58 23.20 9.65
CA GLN A 5 6.98 22.07 8.81
C GLN A 5 8.49 22.17 8.53
N VAL A 6 9.25 21.16 8.95
CA VAL A 6 10.68 21.05 8.65
C VAL A 6 10.85 20.03 7.53
N ILE A 7 11.30 20.48 6.37
CA ILE A 7 11.61 19.60 5.23
C ILE A 7 13.02 19.04 5.45
N ALA A 8 13.12 17.80 5.94
CA ALA A 8 14.39 17.17 6.29
C ALA A 8 14.96 16.22 5.21
N GLY A 9 14.29 16.10 4.06
CA GLY A 9 14.73 15.22 2.98
C GLY A 9 14.98 13.78 3.45
N ASN A 10 16.11 13.18 3.06
CA ASN A 10 16.47 11.82 3.49
C ASN A 10 16.96 11.71 4.94
N GLU A 11 17.10 12.84 5.65
CA GLU A 11 17.62 12.88 7.02
C GLU A 11 16.53 12.99 8.09
N VAL A 12 15.27 12.74 7.73
CA VAL A 12 14.12 12.82 8.67
C VAL A 12 14.38 12.06 9.97
N ASN A 13 14.94 10.85 9.88
CA ASN A 13 15.24 10.03 11.06
C ASN A 13 16.33 10.63 11.95
N ALA A 14 17.32 11.30 11.36
CA ALA A 14 18.40 11.96 12.12
C ALA A 14 17.88 13.23 12.82
N VAL A 15 17.04 14.00 12.13
CA VAL A 15 16.39 15.20 12.67
C VAL A 15 15.42 14.82 13.79
N TYR A 16 14.61 13.77 13.59
CA TYR A 16 13.67 13.25 14.59
C TYR A 16 14.41 12.84 15.88
N LYS A 17 15.48 12.07 15.75
CA LYS A 17 16.30 11.62 16.86
C LYS A 17 16.97 12.79 17.60
N ALA A 18 17.44 13.80 16.86
CA ALA A 18 18.01 15.01 17.45
C ALA A 18 16.98 15.87 18.20
N LEU A 19 15.71 15.86 17.79
CA LEU A 19 14.61 16.52 18.49
C LEU A 19 14.22 15.76 19.76
N GLU A 20 14.19 14.44 19.71
CA GLU A 20 13.93 13.55 20.84
C GLU A 20 15.01 13.70 21.91
N ASP A 21 16.30 13.72 21.52
CA ASP A 21 17.45 13.94 22.43
C ASP A 21 17.44 15.33 23.11
N LYS A 22 16.75 16.31 22.51
CA LYS A 22 16.56 17.66 23.07
C LYS A 22 15.29 17.80 23.94
N GLY A 23 14.55 16.70 24.14
CA GLY A 23 13.36 16.68 25.00
C GLY A 23 12.14 17.38 24.39
N VAL A 24 12.11 17.54 23.07
CA VAL A 24 10.88 17.98 22.40
C VAL A 24 9.89 16.81 22.46
N PRO A 25 8.67 17.01 23.01
CA PRO A 25 7.66 15.94 23.05
C PRO A 25 7.36 15.50 21.63
N THR A 26 7.80 14.31 21.27
CA THR A 26 7.41 13.65 20.03
C THR A 26 6.18 12.82 20.37
N ASP A 27 5.01 13.33 20.01
CA ASP A 27 3.80 12.52 20.05
C ASP A 27 3.92 11.45 18.97
N ASP A 28 4.10 10.21 19.38
CA ASP A 28 3.93 9.02 18.55
C ASP A 28 2.44 8.80 18.16
N ALA A 29 1.60 9.79 18.35
CA ALA A 29 0.27 9.81 17.83
C ALA A 29 0.29 10.36 16.40
N PRO A 30 -0.17 9.60 15.39
CA PRO A 30 -0.55 10.22 14.13
C PRO A 30 -1.52 11.34 14.48
N ALA A 31 -1.22 12.56 14.07
CA ALA A 31 -1.96 13.77 14.41
C ALA A 31 -3.46 13.50 14.31
N ALA A 32 -4.12 13.36 15.44
CA ALA A 32 -5.57 13.32 15.57
C ALA A 32 -6.06 14.73 15.31
N ASN A 33 -6.01 15.17 14.04
CA ASN A 33 -6.64 16.39 13.61
C ASN A 33 -8.15 16.20 13.72
N SER A 34 -8.73 16.89 14.69
CA SER A 34 -10.13 17.32 14.82
C SER A 34 -11.16 16.51 14.02
N ASP A 35 -11.70 15.51 14.67
CA ASP A 35 -12.57 14.46 14.16
C ASP A 35 -14.04 14.89 13.94
N SER A 36 -14.35 16.19 13.94
CA SER A 36 -15.75 16.66 14.00
C SER A 36 -16.38 17.08 12.67
N SER A 37 -15.64 17.03 11.54
CA SER A 37 -16.23 17.42 10.23
C SER A 37 -15.77 16.61 9.01
N LYS A 38 -15.00 15.53 9.21
CA LYS A 38 -14.53 14.72 8.07
C LYS A 38 -15.66 13.88 7.46
N SER A 39 -15.82 13.99 6.14
CA SER A 39 -16.71 13.14 5.35
C SER A 39 -16.34 11.64 5.56
N VAL A 40 -17.33 10.74 5.45
CA VAL A 40 -17.12 9.27 5.50
C VAL A 40 -16.08 8.84 4.48
N VAL A 41 -16.09 9.44 3.28
CA VAL A 41 -15.11 9.16 2.23
C VAL A 41 -13.69 9.53 2.68
N SER A 42 -13.51 10.67 3.33
CA SER A 42 -12.21 11.08 3.87
C SER A 42 -11.69 10.09 4.92
N LYS A 43 -12.56 9.61 5.83
CA LYS A 43 -12.17 8.60 6.84
C LYS A 43 -11.74 7.28 6.22
N VAL A 44 -12.40 6.84 5.16
CA VAL A 44 -12.02 5.62 4.42
C VAL A 44 -10.67 5.82 3.73
N ILE A 45 -10.45 6.96 3.08
CA ILE A 45 -9.17 7.28 2.44
C ILE A 45 -8.04 7.35 3.48
N ASP A 46 -8.25 8.03 4.60
CA ASP A 46 -7.28 8.13 5.69
C ASP A 46 -6.91 6.73 6.24
N ALA A 47 -7.90 5.84 6.40
CA ALA A 47 -7.67 4.48 6.85
C ALA A 47 -6.85 3.67 5.83
N ILE A 48 -7.20 3.73 4.54
CA ILE A 48 -6.43 3.06 3.47
C ILE A 48 -4.99 3.59 3.44
N THR A 49 -4.82 4.90 3.46
CA THR A 49 -3.50 5.56 3.48
C THR A 49 -2.69 5.11 4.69
N GLY A 50 -3.28 5.10 5.88
CA GLY A 50 -2.62 4.63 7.10
C GLY A 50 -2.18 3.16 7.06
N CYS A 51 -2.94 2.31 6.35
CA CYS A 51 -2.56 0.91 6.14
C CYS A 51 -1.43 0.75 5.12
N MET A 52 -1.34 1.63 4.11
CA MET A 52 -0.40 1.50 2.98
C MET A 52 0.93 2.21 3.22
N THR A 53 0.91 3.41 3.81
CA THR A 53 2.11 4.26 3.97
C THR A 53 3.29 3.55 4.65
N PRO A 54 3.12 2.80 5.75
CA PRO A 54 4.27 2.18 6.42
C PRO A 54 4.96 1.08 5.62
N MET A 55 4.30 0.52 4.58
CA MET A 55 4.89 -0.53 3.74
C MET A 55 5.63 0.02 2.50
N ILE A 56 5.54 1.33 2.22
CA ILE A 56 6.19 1.94 1.05
C ILE A 56 7.68 1.63 0.96
N PRO A 57 8.50 1.69 2.04
CA PRO A 57 9.92 1.34 1.94
C PRO A 57 10.16 -0.09 1.45
N ALA A 58 9.35 -1.05 1.91
CA ALA A 58 9.46 -2.44 1.47
C ALA A 58 9.03 -2.62 0.01
N LEU A 59 7.96 -1.93 -0.43
CA LEU A 59 7.55 -1.92 -1.84
C LEU A 59 8.60 -1.30 -2.74
N THR A 60 9.19 -0.17 -2.31
CA THR A 60 10.26 0.49 -3.06
C THR A 60 11.49 -0.41 -3.20
N ALA A 61 11.92 -1.05 -2.12
CA ALA A 61 13.06 -1.98 -2.15
C ALA A 61 12.79 -3.17 -3.10
N ALA A 62 11.62 -3.78 -3.01
CA ALA A 62 11.20 -4.88 -3.89
C ALA A 62 11.16 -4.44 -5.37
N GLY A 63 10.57 -3.26 -5.64
CA GLY A 63 10.55 -2.67 -6.97
C GLY A 63 11.94 -2.40 -7.53
N MET A 64 12.86 -1.84 -6.73
CA MET A 64 14.24 -1.60 -7.15
C MET A 64 14.99 -2.90 -7.47
N ILE A 65 14.77 -3.97 -6.69
CA ILE A 65 15.34 -5.31 -7.01
C ILE A 65 14.86 -5.77 -8.40
N LYS A 66 13.57 -5.61 -8.70
CA LYS A 66 13.01 -5.95 -10.03
C LYS A 66 13.58 -5.09 -11.15
N VAL A 67 13.79 -3.79 -10.91
CA VAL A 67 14.43 -2.89 -11.88
C VAL A 67 15.86 -3.34 -12.20
N VAL A 68 16.66 -3.60 -11.15
CA VAL A 68 18.05 -4.11 -11.35
C VAL A 68 18.02 -5.41 -12.14
N LEU A 69 17.12 -6.34 -11.79
CA LEU A 69 17.01 -7.62 -12.47
C LEU A 69 16.62 -7.46 -13.96
N SER A 70 15.67 -6.55 -14.23
CA SER A 70 15.26 -6.21 -15.59
C SER A 70 16.40 -5.60 -16.41
N LEU A 71 17.21 -4.74 -15.81
CA LEU A 71 18.41 -4.19 -16.48
C LEU A 71 19.44 -5.30 -16.79
N LEU A 72 19.71 -6.19 -15.84
CA LEU A 72 20.65 -7.30 -16.04
C LEU A 72 20.20 -8.24 -17.18
N THR A 73 18.91 -8.49 -17.32
CA THR A 73 18.38 -9.30 -18.44
C THR A 73 18.41 -8.53 -19.76
N THR A 74 18.04 -7.24 -19.76
CA THR A 74 18.07 -6.39 -20.95
C THR A 74 19.48 -6.29 -21.55
N PHE A 75 20.50 -6.18 -20.70
CA PHE A 75 21.90 -6.17 -21.13
C PHE A 75 22.50 -7.58 -21.31
N HIS A 76 21.69 -8.62 -21.26
CA HIS A 76 22.12 -10.03 -21.42
C HIS A 76 23.22 -10.47 -20.43
N LEU A 77 23.33 -9.81 -19.27
CA LEU A 77 24.30 -10.17 -18.22
C LEU A 77 23.84 -11.39 -17.40
N VAL A 78 22.53 -11.59 -17.31
CA VAL A 78 21.92 -12.73 -16.60
C VAL A 78 20.78 -13.30 -17.45
N SER A 79 20.76 -14.63 -17.60
CA SER A 79 19.64 -15.31 -18.27
C SER A 79 18.46 -15.50 -17.30
N GLU A 80 17.25 -15.35 -17.80
CA GLU A 80 16.01 -15.62 -17.02
C GLU A 80 15.91 -17.06 -16.52
N THR A 81 16.55 -17.99 -17.22
CA THR A 81 16.61 -19.41 -16.83
C THR A 81 17.65 -19.72 -15.77
N SER A 82 18.53 -18.76 -15.44
CA SER A 82 19.59 -18.97 -14.44
C SER A 82 19.03 -19.03 -13.03
N SER A 83 19.62 -19.89 -12.18
CA SER A 83 19.26 -19.98 -10.76
C SER A 83 19.41 -18.63 -10.04
N THR A 84 20.43 -17.84 -10.40
CA THR A 84 20.65 -16.50 -9.84
C THR A 84 19.49 -15.57 -10.14
N TYR A 85 19.00 -15.57 -11.38
CA TYR A 85 17.82 -14.78 -11.76
C TYR A 85 16.60 -15.20 -10.95
N GLN A 86 16.31 -16.51 -10.87
CA GLN A 86 15.15 -17.03 -10.15
C GLN A 86 15.19 -16.65 -8.66
N VAL A 87 16.36 -16.74 -8.02
CA VAL A 87 16.53 -16.38 -6.60
C VAL A 87 16.33 -14.88 -6.40
N ILE A 88 16.95 -14.03 -7.18
CA ILE A 88 16.79 -12.57 -7.05
C ILE A 88 15.34 -12.18 -7.40
N SER A 89 14.73 -12.81 -8.39
CA SER A 89 13.35 -12.58 -8.79
C SER A 89 12.37 -12.85 -7.64
N PHE A 90 12.46 -14.02 -7.00
CA PHE A 90 11.55 -14.30 -5.89
C PHE A 90 11.81 -13.40 -4.67
N ILE A 91 13.05 -12.98 -4.39
CA ILE A 91 13.34 -11.99 -3.33
C ILE A 91 12.61 -10.67 -3.61
N GLY A 92 12.62 -10.20 -4.87
CA GLY A 92 11.87 -9.03 -5.28
C GLY A 92 10.35 -9.22 -5.21
N ASP A 93 9.83 -10.45 -5.32
CA ASP A 93 8.41 -10.75 -5.26
C ASP A 93 7.84 -10.89 -3.85
N VAL A 94 8.69 -11.16 -2.84
CA VAL A 94 8.26 -11.45 -1.46
C VAL A 94 7.33 -10.37 -0.92
N THR A 95 7.70 -9.09 -1.07
CA THR A 95 6.91 -7.97 -0.54
C THR A 95 5.52 -7.91 -1.18
N PHE A 96 5.43 -8.16 -2.47
CA PHE A 96 4.15 -8.16 -3.19
C PHE A 96 3.32 -9.38 -2.85
N TYR A 97 3.91 -10.56 -2.81
CA TYR A 97 3.22 -11.81 -2.45
C TYR A 97 2.65 -11.75 -1.03
N PHE A 98 3.47 -11.31 -0.06
CA PHE A 98 3.08 -11.17 1.34
C PHE A 98 2.47 -9.81 1.70
N MET A 99 2.04 -9.04 0.70
CA MET A 99 1.35 -7.77 0.91
C MET A 99 0.19 -7.86 1.91
N PRO A 100 -0.65 -8.91 1.91
CA PRO A 100 -1.69 -9.12 2.92
C PRO A 100 -1.17 -9.08 4.36
N PHE A 101 0.01 -9.63 4.64
CA PHE A 101 0.61 -9.58 5.97
C PHE A 101 1.04 -8.16 6.36
N LEU A 102 1.69 -7.45 5.45
CA LEU A 102 2.15 -6.07 5.70
C LEU A 102 0.95 -5.15 5.96
N ILE A 103 -0.10 -5.29 5.15
CA ILE A 103 -1.34 -4.55 5.32
C ILE A 103 -2.01 -4.91 6.64
N ALA A 104 -2.12 -6.18 6.99
CA ALA A 104 -2.74 -6.62 8.24
C ALA A 104 -2.02 -6.05 9.47
N ALA A 105 -0.68 -6.03 9.45
CA ALA A 105 0.13 -5.46 10.52
C ALA A 105 -0.14 -3.95 10.72
N ASN A 106 -0.27 -3.21 9.63
CA ASN A 106 -0.54 -1.78 9.66
C ASN A 106 -2.01 -1.49 9.98
N ALA A 107 -2.94 -2.23 9.35
CA ALA A 107 -4.37 -2.13 9.61
C ALA A 107 -4.72 -2.42 11.07
N ALA A 108 -3.99 -3.35 11.71
CA ALA A 108 -4.14 -3.62 13.13
C ALA A 108 -3.92 -2.37 13.99
N LYS A 109 -2.92 -1.55 13.65
CA LYS A 109 -2.66 -0.27 14.33
C LYS A 109 -3.76 0.75 14.03
N VAL A 110 -4.14 0.89 12.76
CA VAL A 110 -5.18 1.84 12.31
C VAL A 110 -6.52 1.54 12.95
N PHE A 111 -6.94 0.27 12.98
CA PHE A 111 -8.23 -0.15 13.52
C PHE A 111 -8.18 -0.61 14.99
N ARG A 112 -7.00 -0.52 15.65
CA ARG A 112 -6.81 -0.90 17.06
C ARG A 112 -7.22 -2.36 17.33
N VAL A 113 -6.75 -3.26 16.50
CA VAL A 113 -6.90 -4.72 16.62
C VAL A 113 -5.59 -5.32 17.15
N ASN A 114 -5.66 -6.44 17.84
CA ASN A 114 -4.45 -7.18 18.19
C ASN A 114 -3.70 -7.59 16.92
N GLN A 115 -2.44 -7.13 16.79
CA GLN A 115 -1.62 -7.34 15.59
C GLN A 115 -1.43 -8.83 15.27
N SER A 116 -1.23 -9.68 16.29
CA SER A 116 -1.05 -11.12 16.06
C SER A 116 -2.31 -11.78 15.49
N LEU A 117 -3.50 -11.34 15.93
CA LEU A 117 -4.77 -11.83 15.39
C LEU A 117 -5.00 -11.36 13.95
N ALA A 118 -4.68 -10.10 13.65
CA ALA A 118 -4.75 -9.57 12.29
C ALA A 118 -3.81 -10.33 11.34
N LEU A 119 -2.56 -10.59 11.77
CA LEU A 119 -1.60 -11.39 11.01
C LEU A 119 -2.07 -12.84 10.84
N PHE A 120 -2.69 -13.44 11.86
CA PHE A 120 -3.26 -14.78 11.75
C PHE A 120 -4.31 -14.85 10.64
N ILE A 121 -5.20 -13.86 10.56
CA ILE A 121 -6.23 -13.79 9.52
C ILE A 121 -5.62 -13.61 8.13
N ALA A 122 -4.61 -12.77 7.98
CA ALA A 122 -3.85 -12.68 6.74
C ALA A 122 -3.21 -14.02 6.36
N GLY A 123 -2.72 -14.77 7.38
CA GLY A 123 -2.21 -16.13 7.23
C GLY A 123 -3.24 -17.12 6.71
N VAL A 124 -4.51 -16.98 7.09
CA VAL A 124 -5.59 -17.82 6.55
C VAL A 124 -5.69 -17.68 5.03
N TYR A 125 -5.62 -16.44 4.52
CA TYR A 125 -5.65 -16.16 3.08
C TYR A 125 -4.42 -16.69 2.31
N LEU A 126 -3.27 -16.71 2.96
CA LEU A 126 -1.99 -17.11 2.35
C LEU A 126 -1.53 -18.51 2.73
N SER A 127 -2.35 -19.26 3.48
CA SER A 127 -2.03 -20.65 3.85
C SER A 127 -1.74 -21.49 2.60
N PRO A 128 -0.59 -22.18 2.52
CA PRO A 128 -0.28 -23.02 1.38
C PRO A 128 -1.36 -24.06 1.09
N THR A 129 -1.97 -24.62 2.13
CA THR A 129 -3.11 -25.54 2.01
C THR A 129 -4.30 -24.87 1.32
N PHE A 130 -4.66 -23.66 1.75
CA PHE A 130 -5.77 -22.92 1.14
C PHE A 130 -5.45 -22.54 -0.31
N VAL A 131 -4.24 -22.07 -0.60
CA VAL A 131 -3.80 -21.73 -1.96
C VAL A 131 -3.88 -22.98 -2.88
N THR A 132 -3.47 -24.14 -2.39
CA THR A 132 -3.58 -25.40 -3.14
C THR A 132 -5.05 -25.81 -3.36
N MET A 133 -5.90 -25.65 -2.34
CA MET A 133 -7.34 -25.92 -2.49
C MET A 133 -8.00 -25.00 -3.53
N VAL A 134 -7.63 -23.73 -3.57
CA VAL A 134 -8.15 -22.75 -4.55
C VAL A 134 -7.69 -23.10 -5.96
N ALA A 135 -6.46 -23.58 -6.13
CA ALA A 135 -5.93 -24.00 -7.44
C ALA A 135 -6.54 -25.31 -7.98
N GLY A 136 -7.14 -26.12 -7.09
CA GLY A 136 -7.79 -27.37 -7.48
C GLY A 136 -9.19 -27.15 -8.07
N ASP A 137 -9.76 -28.20 -8.73
CA ASP A 137 -11.10 -28.14 -9.36
C ASP A 137 -12.25 -28.34 -8.37
N ALA A 138 -12.00 -29.00 -7.23
CA ALA A 138 -13.04 -29.33 -6.25
C ALA A 138 -13.66 -28.08 -5.62
N ALA A 139 -14.99 -28.07 -5.44
CA ALA A 139 -15.66 -27.01 -4.71
C ALA A 139 -15.22 -26.98 -3.23
N ILE A 140 -14.86 -25.79 -2.74
CA ILE A 140 -14.48 -25.59 -1.34
C ILE A 140 -15.71 -25.12 -0.58
N THR A 141 -16.08 -25.84 0.49
CA THR A 141 -17.22 -25.47 1.31
C THR A 141 -16.86 -25.52 2.79
N LEU A 142 -17.44 -24.61 3.59
CA LEU A 142 -17.37 -24.61 5.04
C LEU A 142 -18.80 -24.60 5.60
N PHE A 143 -19.18 -25.60 6.38
CA PHE A 143 -20.55 -25.79 6.87
C PHE A 143 -21.63 -25.79 5.75
N GLY A 144 -21.28 -26.26 4.55
CA GLY A 144 -22.17 -26.23 3.38
C GLY A 144 -22.22 -24.89 2.63
N LEU A 145 -21.57 -23.84 3.13
CA LEU A 145 -21.46 -22.55 2.47
C LEU A 145 -20.25 -22.54 1.52
N PRO A 146 -20.41 -22.09 0.27
CA PRO A 146 -19.31 -22.07 -0.70
C PRO A 146 -18.29 -21.02 -0.34
N ILE A 147 -17.00 -21.38 -0.43
CA ILE A 147 -15.88 -20.47 -0.36
C ILE A 147 -15.48 -20.09 -1.78
N THR A 148 -15.41 -18.80 -2.06
CA THR A 148 -15.00 -18.29 -3.38
C THR A 148 -13.54 -18.61 -3.64
N LYS A 149 -13.28 -19.27 -4.76
CA LYS A 149 -11.92 -19.53 -5.24
C LYS A 149 -11.31 -18.23 -5.77
N ALA A 150 -10.50 -17.58 -4.97
CA ALA A 150 -9.77 -16.38 -5.35
C ALA A 150 -8.36 -16.44 -4.79
N THR A 151 -7.41 -15.90 -5.55
CA THR A 151 -6.03 -15.72 -5.08
C THR A 151 -5.96 -14.44 -4.27
N TYR A 152 -5.69 -14.59 -2.98
CA TYR A 152 -5.58 -13.45 -2.06
C TYR A 152 -4.14 -12.95 -1.88
N SER A 153 -3.12 -13.68 -2.40
CA SER A 153 -1.78 -13.12 -2.57
C SER A 153 -1.87 -11.83 -3.38
N TYR A 154 -1.05 -10.85 -3.06
CA TYR A 154 -1.09 -9.51 -3.69
C TYR A 154 -2.35 -8.67 -3.37
N SER A 155 -3.34 -9.21 -2.65
CA SER A 155 -4.60 -8.51 -2.41
C SER A 155 -4.48 -7.47 -1.29
N VAL A 156 -5.25 -6.40 -1.42
CA VAL A 156 -5.27 -5.26 -0.49
C VAL A 156 -6.63 -5.15 0.20
N ILE A 157 -7.69 -5.05 -0.58
CA ILE A 157 -9.04 -4.71 -0.10
C ILE A 157 -9.61 -5.76 0.86
N PRO A 158 -9.55 -7.08 0.57
CA PRO A 158 -10.09 -8.10 1.47
C PRO A 158 -9.47 -8.05 2.86
N VAL A 159 -8.15 -7.79 2.93
CA VAL A 159 -7.42 -7.76 4.21
C VAL A 159 -7.79 -6.54 5.04
N ILE A 160 -7.85 -5.36 4.44
CA ILE A 160 -8.25 -4.13 5.15
C ILE A 160 -9.66 -4.30 5.72
N LEU A 161 -10.60 -4.78 4.90
CA LEU A 161 -11.98 -5.02 5.32
C LEU A 161 -12.06 -6.03 6.46
N MET A 162 -11.28 -7.11 6.37
CA MET A 162 -11.32 -8.15 7.38
C MET A 162 -10.75 -7.69 8.72
N VAL A 163 -9.62 -6.96 8.71
CA VAL A 163 -9.06 -6.41 9.96
C VAL A 163 -10.02 -5.39 10.57
N TRP A 164 -10.66 -4.56 9.76
CA TRP A 164 -11.71 -3.64 10.24
C TRP A 164 -12.89 -4.39 10.88
N ILE A 165 -13.38 -5.47 10.29
CA ILE A 165 -14.45 -6.31 10.86
C ILE A 165 -13.97 -7.01 12.15
N THR A 166 -12.72 -7.47 12.17
CA THR A 166 -12.12 -8.10 13.33
C THR A 166 -12.12 -7.18 14.56
N HIS A 167 -11.97 -5.88 14.38
CA HIS A 167 -12.12 -4.91 15.46
C HIS A 167 -13.46 -5.08 16.22
N TYR A 168 -14.55 -5.18 15.49
CA TYR A 168 -15.88 -5.34 16.11
C TYR A 168 -16.06 -6.73 16.73
N ILE A 169 -15.50 -7.77 16.09
CA ILE A 169 -15.53 -9.13 16.63
C ILE A 169 -14.75 -9.20 17.94
N GLU A 170 -13.57 -8.56 17.99
CA GLU A 170 -12.72 -8.51 19.19
C GLU A 170 -13.46 -7.82 20.35
N ILE A 171 -14.11 -6.68 20.10
CA ILE A 171 -14.94 -5.99 21.09
C ILE A 171 -16.11 -6.87 21.58
N LEU A 172 -16.77 -7.56 20.66
CA LEU A 172 -17.90 -8.43 21.01
C LEU A 172 -17.45 -9.60 21.87
N VAL A 173 -16.40 -10.31 21.44
CA VAL A 173 -15.83 -11.45 22.16
C VAL A 173 -15.31 -11.03 23.52
N ASP A 174 -14.69 -9.84 23.62
CA ASP A 174 -14.17 -9.30 24.87
C ASP A 174 -15.26 -9.07 25.92
N LYS A 175 -16.47 -8.72 25.50
CA LYS A 175 -17.62 -8.50 26.38
C LYS A 175 -18.22 -9.80 26.91
N ILE A 176 -18.21 -10.88 26.13
CA ILE A 176 -18.84 -12.15 26.46
C ILE A 176 -17.92 -13.14 27.16
N THR A 177 -16.59 -12.91 27.05
CA THR A 177 -15.60 -13.85 27.60
C THR A 177 -15.35 -13.61 29.09
N PRO A 178 -15.52 -14.64 29.95
CA PRO A 178 -15.25 -14.54 31.39
C PRO A 178 -13.79 -14.23 31.69
N LYS A 179 -13.53 -13.39 32.69
CA LYS A 179 -12.17 -12.91 33.04
C LYS A 179 -11.17 -14.04 33.30
N MET A 180 -11.60 -15.15 33.91
CA MET A 180 -10.72 -16.27 34.27
C MET A 180 -10.09 -16.98 33.05
N VAL A 181 -10.81 -17.06 31.95
CA VAL A 181 -10.37 -17.78 30.73
C VAL A 181 -10.08 -16.86 29.57
N LYS A 182 -10.14 -15.53 29.78
CA LYS A 182 -10.04 -14.50 28.76
C LYS A 182 -8.75 -14.61 27.94
N LEU A 183 -7.63 -14.94 28.59
CA LEU A 183 -6.32 -15.03 27.92
C LEU A 183 -6.27 -16.10 26.80
N ILE A 184 -7.01 -17.19 26.97
CA ILE A 184 -7.04 -18.31 26.01
C ILE A 184 -8.29 -18.24 25.13
N LEU A 185 -9.45 -18.01 25.74
CA LEU A 185 -10.72 -18.12 25.03
C LEU A 185 -10.97 -16.94 24.10
N ASN A 186 -10.54 -15.71 24.49
CA ASN A 186 -10.73 -14.52 23.66
C ASN A 186 -10.05 -14.65 22.28
N PRO A 187 -8.72 -14.83 22.18
CA PRO A 187 -8.07 -14.98 20.86
C PRO A 187 -8.62 -16.16 20.06
N THR A 188 -8.94 -17.28 20.73
CA THR A 188 -9.52 -18.45 20.07
C THR A 188 -10.86 -18.16 19.43
N LEU A 189 -11.77 -17.51 20.15
CA LEU A 189 -13.09 -17.16 19.63
C LEU A 189 -12.99 -16.09 18.53
N VAL A 190 -12.15 -15.10 18.71
CA VAL A 190 -11.94 -14.07 17.67
C VAL A 190 -11.51 -14.73 16.35
N ILE A 191 -10.52 -15.64 16.39
CA ILE A 191 -10.06 -16.32 15.18
C ILE A 191 -11.14 -17.26 14.62
N LEU A 192 -11.80 -18.03 15.46
CA LEU A 192 -12.82 -19.00 15.05
C LEU A 192 -14.02 -18.33 14.39
N ILE A 193 -14.35 -17.11 14.76
CA ILE A 193 -15.41 -16.30 14.14
C ILE A 193 -14.88 -15.57 12.91
N SER A 194 -13.71 -14.94 13.03
CA SER A 194 -13.16 -14.09 11.97
C SER A 194 -12.72 -14.86 10.73
N ALA A 195 -12.13 -16.06 10.88
CA ALA A 195 -11.61 -16.81 9.73
C ALA A 195 -12.73 -17.32 8.79
N PRO A 196 -13.85 -17.87 9.27
CA PRO A 196 -14.99 -18.18 8.40
C PRO A 196 -15.57 -16.94 7.70
N ILE A 197 -15.73 -15.83 8.43
CA ILE A 197 -16.24 -14.58 7.85
C ILE A 197 -15.27 -14.06 6.78
N ALA A 198 -13.95 -14.16 7.02
CA ALA A 198 -12.95 -13.79 6.04
C ALA A 198 -13.12 -14.55 4.72
N LEU A 199 -13.29 -15.86 4.78
CA LEU A 199 -13.34 -16.72 3.59
C LEU A 199 -14.69 -16.70 2.87
N ILE A 200 -15.81 -16.68 3.64
CA ILE A 200 -17.15 -16.80 3.08
C ILE A 200 -17.75 -15.46 2.67
N VAL A 201 -17.46 -14.39 3.41
CA VAL A 201 -18.11 -13.08 3.22
C VAL A 201 -17.13 -12.05 2.67
N VAL A 202 -16.06 -11.78 3.41
CA VAL A 202 -15.17 -10.65 3.12
C VAL A 202 -14.33 -10.92 1.88
N GLY A 203 -13.85 -12.14 1.71
CA GLY A 203 -13.09 -12.55 0.54
C GLY A 203 -13.85 -12.29 -0.77
N PRO A 204 -15.06 -12.86 -0.95
CA PRO A 204 -15.90 -12.59 -2.11
C PRO A 204 -16.21 -11.10 -2.31
N ILE A 205 -16.61 -10.39 -1.27
CA ILE A 205 -16.91 -8.95 -1.34
C ILE A 205 -15.66 -8.17 -1.80
N GLY A 206 -14.51 -8.42 -1.18
CA GLY A 206 -13.26 -7.77 -1.57
C GLY A 206 -12.86 -8.07 -3.01
N THR A 207 -13.07 -9.31 -3.48
CA THR A 207 -12.82 -9.71 -4.87
C THR A 207 -13.78 -9.00 -5.83
N ILE A 208 -15.07 -8.90 -5.49
CA ILE A 208 -16.07 -8.19 -6.31
C ILE A 208 -15.71 -6.70 -6.44
N ILE A 209 -15.38 -6.06 -5.32
CA ILE A 209 -14.95 -4.65 -5.30
C ILE A 209 -13.67 -4.47 -6.14
N GLY A 210 -12.68 -5.34 -5.96
CA GLY A 210 -11.43 -5.29 -6.70
C GLY A 210 -11.62 -5.46 -8.20
N ASN A 211 -12.41 -6.46 -8.60
CA ASN A 211 -12.74 -6.69 -10.01
C ASN A 211 -13.56 -5.53 -10.60
N GLY A 212 -14.51 -4.98 -9.85
CA GLY A 212 -15.27 -3.81 -10.25
C GLY A 212 -14.40 -2.59 -10.53
N LEU A 213 -13.40 -2.34 -9.67
CA LEU A 213 -12.40 -1.29 -9.88
C LEU A 213 -11.55 -1.56 -11.13
N ALA A 214 -11.08 -2.80 -11.32
CA ALA A 214 -10.30 -3.16 -12.50
C ALA A 214 -11.12 -2.99 -13.80
N VAL A 215 -12.39 -3.38 -13.80
CA VAL A 215 -13.30 -3.17 -14.95
C VAL A 215 -13.49 -1.67 -15.22
N ALA A 216 -13.71 -0.85 -14.19
CA ALA A 216 -13.85 0.59 -14.34
C ALA A 216 -12.57 1.25 -14.92
N ILE A 217 -11.40 0.86 -14.43
CA ILE A 217 -10.11 1.34 -14.94
C ILE A 217 -9.92 0.94 -16.40
N ASN A 218 -10.16 -0.32 -16.73
CA ASN A 218 -10.06 -0.82 -18.11
C ASN A 218 -11.04 -0.09 -19.03
N PHE A 219 -12.28 0.11 -18.61
CA PHE A 219 -13.27 0.85 -19.39
C PHE A 219 -12.80 2.30 -19.68
N LEU A 220 -12.31 3.02 -18.66
CA LEU A 220 -11.77 4.37 -18.83
C LEU A 220 -10.55 4.37 -19.77
N SER A 221 -9.63 3.44 -19.58
CA SER A 221 -8.43 3.31 -20.41
C SER A 221 -8.76 3.00 -21.88
N VAL A 222 -9.70 2.10 -22.14
CA VAL A 222 -10.11 1.74 -23.50
C VAL A 222 -10.90 2.85 -24.18
N LYS A 223 -11.81 3.52 -23.46
CA LYS A 223 -12.68 4.56 -24.03
C LYS A 223 -11.99 5.91 -24.22
N LEU A 224 -11.17 6.32 -23.26
CA LEU A 224 -10.50 7.63 -23.26
C LEU A 224 -9.03 7.53 -23.67
N GLY A 225 -8.46 6.31 -23.68
CA GLY A 225 -7.09 6.04 -24.11
C GLY A 225 -6.07 6.91 -23.36
N PHE A 226 -5.14 7.51 -24.10
CA PHE A 226 -4.09 8.35 -23.52
C PHE A 226 -4.61 9.64 -22.88
N ILE A 227 -5.84 10.09 -23.23
CA ILE A 227 -6.40 11.34 -22.70
C ILE A 227 -6.62 11.23 -21.18
N ILE A 228 -7.19 10.12 -20.69
CA ILE A 228 -7.41 9.95 -19.25
C ILE A 228 -6.09 9.81 -18.49
N VAL A 229 -5.10 9.14 -19.08
CA VAL A 229 -3.74 9.05 -18.52
C VAL A 229 -3.13 10.43 -18.42
N GLY A 230 -3.25 11.25 -19.48
CA GLY A 230 -2.75 12.63 -19.51
C GLY A 230 -3.43 13.54 -18.48
N ILE A 231 -4.76 13.46 -18.34
CA ILE A 231 -5.51 14.23 -17.34
C ILE A 231 -5.07 13.82 -15.92
N LEU A 232 -5.00 12.53 -15.65
CA LEU A 232 -4.60 12.04 -14.34
C LEU A 232 -3.15 12.39 -14.04
N ALA A 233 -2.24 12.27 -15.01
CA ALA A 233 -0.84 12.65 -14.86
C ALA A 233 -0.68 14.15 -14.58
N ALA A 234 -1.44 15.00 -15.25
CA ALA A 234 -1.42 16.45 -15.04
C ALA A 234 -1.96 16.85 -13.66
N THR A 235 -2.95 16.13 -13.14
CA THR A 235 -3.55 16.39 -11.83
C THR A 235 -2.83 15.66 -10.69
N PHE A 236 -1.96 14.70 -10.98
CA PHE A 236 -1.30 13.85 -9.99
C PHE A 236 -0.48 14.65 -8.95
N PRO A 237 0.25 15.73 -9.29
CA PRO A 237 0.95 16.56 -8.31
C PRO A 237 0.01 17.09 -7.22
N PHE A 238 -1.19 17.56 -7.60
CA PHE A 238 -2.19 18.04 -6.64
C PHE A 238 -2.73 16.93 -5.75
N ILE A 239 -2.88 15.70 -6.30
CA ILE A 239 -3.26 14.52 -5.53
C ILE A 239 -2.16 14.15 -4.53
N VAL A 240 -0.88 14.27 -4.92
CA VAL A 240 0.27 14.07 -4.03
C VAL A 240 0.27 15.09 -2.89
N MET A 241 0.04 16.37 -3.19
CA MET A 241 -0.02 17.44 -2.19
C MET A 241 -1.08 17.21 -1.10
N THR A 242 -2.16 16.54 -1.43
CA THR A 242 -3.21 16.16 -0.46
C THR A 242 -2.92 14.85 0.27
N GLY A 243 -1.85 14.13 -0.08
CA GLY A 243 -1.54 12.80 0.44
C GLY A 243 -2.47 11.69 -0.09
N MET A 244 -3.46 12.02 -0.92
CA MET A 244 -4.47 11.07 -1.41
C MET A 244 -3.92 10.07 -2.45
N HIS A 245 -2.74 10.30 -3.01
CA HIS A 245 -2.10 9.38 -3.97
C HIS A 245 -1.89 7.97 -3.39
N HIS A 246 -1.68 7.84 -2.07
CA HIS A 246 -1.57 6.56 -1.40
C HIS A 246 -2.87 5.74 -1.45
N ALA A 247 -4.03 6.39 -1.54
CA ALA A 247 -5.31 5.71 -1.73
C ALA A 247 -5.48 5.13 -3.16
N LEU A 248 -4.75 5.67 -4.14
CA LEU A 248 -4.76 5.15 -5.52
C LEU A 248 -3.86 3.91 -5.68
N THR A 249 -2.83 3.78 -4.85
CA THR A 249 -1.88 2.65 -4.90
C THR A 249 -2.57 1.28 -4.82
N PRO A 250 -3.51 1.01 -3.87
CA PRO A 250 -4.24 -0.25 -3.83
C PRO A 250 -5.02 -0.55 -5.11
N ILE A 251 -5.53 0.48 -5.77
CA ILE A 251 -6.31 0.36 -7.00
C ILE A 251 -5.40 -0.13 -8.14
N GLY A 252 -4.23 0.51 -8.30
CA GLY A 252 -3.24 0.10 -9.29
C GLY A 252 -2.69 -1.31 -9.04
N LEU A 253 -2.37 -1.63 -7.78
CA LEU A 253 -1.91 -2.97 -7.39
C LEU A 253 -2.96 -4.04 -7.64
N ASN A 254 -4.23 -3.74 -7.35
CA ASN A 254 -5.33 -4.65 -7.62
C ASN A 254 -5.52 -4.86 -9.14
N ALA A 255 -5.37 -3.82 -9.95
CA ALA A 255 -5.43 -3.94 -11.41
C ALA A 255 -4.33 -4.88 -11.94
N ILE A 256 -3.11 -4.77 -11.42
CA ILE A 256 -2.01 -5.69 -11.74
C ILE A 256 -2.32 -7.11 -11.27
N ALA A 257 -2.81 -7.27 -10.04
CA ALA A 257 -3.10 -8.58 -9.47
C ALA A 257 -4.20 -9.34 -10.23
N THR A 258 -5.22 -8.64 -10.73
CA THR A 258 -6.38 -9.23 -11.42
C THR A 258 -6.23 -9.28 -12.93
N GLY A 259 -5.64 -8.25 -13.53
CA GLY A 259 -5.50 -8.07 -14.97
C GLY A 259 -4.08 -8.21 -15.52
N GLY A 260 -3.09 -8.44 -14.65
CA GLY A 260 -1.66 -8.54 -15.02
C GLY A 260 -1.00 -7.20 -15.34
N THR A 261 -1.76 -6.13 -15.54
CA THR A 261 -1.23 -4.80 -15.89
C THR A 261 -2.06 -3.68 -15.27
N ASP A 262 -1.41 -2.57 -14.95
CA ASP A 262 -2.09 -1.29 -14.68
C ASP A 262 -1.84 -0.35 -15.87
N THR A 263 -2.93 0.13 -16.46
CA THR A 263 -2.89 1.00 -17.66
C THR A 263 -3.24 2.45 -17.33
N LEU A 264 -3.51 2.78 -16.07
CA LEU A 264 -3.99 4.11 -15.69
C LEU A 264 -3.21 4.73 -14.53
N ILE A 265 -3.20 4.09 -13.35
CA ILE A 265 -2.73 4.71 -12.11
C ILE A 265 -1.21 4.90 -12.13
N PHE A 266 -0.45 3.80 -12.19
CA PHE A 266 1.02 3.88 -12.15
C PHE A 266 1.60 4.50 -13.42
N VAL A 267 0.97 4.28 -14.58
CA VAL A 267 1.38 4.94 -15.83
C VAL A 267 1.25 6.45 -15.69
N SER A 268 0.11 6.95 -15.16
CA SER A 268 -0.09 8.39 -14.93
C SER A 268 0.88 8.94 -13.89
N GLN A 269 1.15 8.18 -12.82
CA GLN A 269 2.12 8.54 -11.79
C GLN A 269 3.54 8.67 -12.38
N VAL A 270 3.98 7.71 -13.17
CA VAL A 270 5.31 7.76 -13.82
C VAL A 270 5.42 8.97 -14.75
N CYS A 271 4.39 9.23 -15.57
CA CYS A 271 4.38 10.42 -16.44
C CYS A 271 4.48 11.72 -15.62
N SER A 272 3.75 11.81 -14.51
CA SER A 272 3.80 12.95 -13.61
C SER A 272 5.18 13.12 -12.95
N ASN A 273 5.76 12.03 -12.46
CA ASN A 273 7.09 12.05 -11.81
C ASN A 273 8.18 12.49 -12.79
N LEU A 274 8.14 11.99 -14.03
CA LEU A 274 9.07 12.40 -15.09
C LEU A 274 8.93 13.87 -15.45
N ALA A 275 7.70 14.38 -15.53
CA ALA A 275 7.45 15.79 -15.80
C ALA A 275 7.99 16.70 -14.68
N GLN A 276 7.77 16.34 -13.41
CA GLN A 276 8.30 17.06 -12.25
C GLN A 276 9.83 16.98 -12.18
N SER A 277 10.40 15.82 -12.50
CA SER A 277 11.86 15.66 -12.62
C SER A 277 12.44 16.60 -13.68
N GLY A 278 11.86 16.59 -14.89
CA GLY A 278 12.28 17.46 -15.98
C GLY A 278 12.18 18.95 -15.63
N ALA A 279 11.09 19.37 -14.99
CA ALA A 279 10.91 20.74 -14.53
C ALA A 279 11.96 21.14 -13.49
N SER A 280 12.22 20.30 -12.50
CA SER A 280 13.24 20.55 -11.47
C SER A 280 14.64 20.62 -12.06
N LEU A 281 15.00 19.70 -12.96
CA LEU A 281 16.29 19.72 -13.64
C LEU A 281 16.47 20.95 -14.53
N ALA A 282 15.40 21.44 -15.18
CA ALA A 282 15.43 22.68 -15.95
C ALA A 282 15.71 23.89 -15.04
N VAL A 283 15.12 23.94 -13.83
CA VAL A 283 15.43 24.96 -12.82
C VAL A 283 16.89 24.85 -12.39
N ALA A 284 17.41 23.64 -12.15
CA ALA A 284 18.81 23.41 -11.78
C ALA A 284 19.79 23.97 -12.83
N VAL A 285 19.48 23.81 -14.11
CA VAL A 285 20.33 24.34 -15.21
C VAL A 285 20.23 25.85 -15.32
N ARG A 286 19.05 26.43 -15.17
CA ARG A 286 18.81 27.85 -15.41
C ARG A 286 19.02 28.76 -14.21
N SER A 287 18.93 28.25 -13.00
CA SER A 287 19.12 29.07 -11.80
C SER A 287 20.54 29.63 -11.71
N LYS A 288 20.65 30.87 -11.23
CA LYS A 288 21.93 31.52 -10.91
C LYS A 288 22.33 31.32 -9.45
N ASP A 289 21.38 30.95 -8.59
CA ASP A 289 21.61 30.67 -7.18
C ASP A 289 22.14 29.24 -7.01
N SER A 290 23.30 29.13 -6.34
CA SER A 290 23.98 27.87 -6.07
C SER A 290 23.13 26.92 -5.21
N ASN A 291 22.44 27.44 -4.20
CA ASN A 291 21.60 26.65 -3.32
C ASN A 291 20.38 26.09 -4.06
N MET A 292 19.74 26.92 -4.88
CA MET A 292 18.64 26.49 -5.72
C MET A 292 19.07 25.45 -6.75
N LYS A 293 20.28 25.58 -7.34
CA LYS A 293 20.82 24.56 -8.25
C LYS A 293 20.95 23.20 -7.57
N GLN A 294 21.54 23.18 -6.39
CA GLN A 294 21.73 21.93 -5.63
C GLN A 294 20.38 21.31 -5.26
N LEU A 295 19.47 22.11 -4.71
CA LEU A 295 18.13 21.66 -4.33
C LEU A 295 17.37 21.11 -5.53
N ALA A 296 17.32 21.85 -6.63
CA ALA A 296 16.60 21.46 -7.83
C ALA A 296 17.22 20.22 -8.52
N SER A 297 18.55 20.07 -8.48
CA SER A 297 19.23 18.87 -8.99
C SER A 297 18.85 17.64 -8.17
N ALA A 298 18.94 17.73 -6.83
CA ALA A 298 18.57 16.66 -5.93
C ALA A 298 17.08 16.30 -6.05
N ALA A 299 16.21 17.31 -6.10
CA ALA A 299 14.78 17.15 -6.28
C ALA A 299 14.41 16.49 -7.62
N GLY A 300 15.10 16.88 -8.71
CA GLY A 300 14.91 16.30 -10.03
C GLY A 300 15.28 14.83 -10.09
N VAL A 301 16.42 14.45 -9.50
CA VAL A 301 16.84 13.05 -9.41
C VAL A 301 15.90 12.26 -8.50
N SER A 302 15.48 12.83 -7.37
CA SER A 302 14.51 12.23 -6.45
C SER A 302 13.18 11.95 -7.14
N ALA A 303 12.64 12.92 -7.88
CA ALA A 303 11.39 12.79 -8.64
C ALA A 303 11.49 11.72 -9.74
N LEU A 304 12.63 11.58 -10.39
CA LEU A 304 12.89 10.51 -11.35
C LEU A 304 12.76 9.12 -10.71
N MET A 305 13.16 9.00 -9.44
CA MET A 305 13.05 7.77 -8.66
C MET A 305 11.69 7.59 -7.98
N GLY A 306 10.72 8.49 -8.22
CA GLY A 306 9.36 8.41 -7.69
C GLY A 306 9.09 9.18 -6.41
N ILE A 307 10.08 9.90 -5.87
CA ILE A 307 9.95 10.75 -4.68
C ILE A 307 9.82 12.20 -5.13
N THR A 308 8.60 12.71 -5.19
CA THR A 308 8.27 14.00 -5.80
C THR A 308 8.12 15.16 -4.83
N GLU A 309 8.03 14.89 -3.54
CA GLU A 309 7.84 15.90 -2.51
C GLU A 309 8.92 17.01 -2.53
N PRO A 310 10.23 16.70 -2.70
CA PRO A 310 11.25 17.74 -2.81
C PRO A 310 11.07 18.63 -4.04
N ALA A 311 10.57 18.08 -5.14
CA ALA A 311 10.26 18.85 -6.35
C ALA A 311 9.06 19.76 -6.15
N LEU A 312 7.97 19.22 -5.54
CA LEU A 312 6.71 19.94 -5.31
C LEU A 312 6.83 21.06 -4.28
N TYR A 313 7.54 20.82 -3.18
CA TYR A 313 7.58 21.76 -2.06
C TYR A 313 8.89 22.56 -1.99
N GLY A 314 9.95 22.09 -2.65
CA GLY A 314 11.27 22.73 -2.56
C GLY A 314 11.67 23.54 -3.79
N VAL A 315 11.15 23.19 -4.99
CA VAL A 315 11.56 23.81 -6.25
C VAL A 315 10.45 24.69 -6.84
N THR A 316 9.21 24.36 -6.62
CA THR A 316 8.03 25.14 -7.03
C THR A 316 7.54 26.01 -5.89
#